data_a0020a14b8fa87131703b4291eb0cf94
#
_entry.id   a0020a14b8fa87131703b4291eb0cf94
#
_cell.length_a   1.000
_cell.length_b   1.000
_cell.length_c   1.000
_cell.angle_alpha   90.00
_cell.angle_beta   90.00
_cell.angle_gamma   90.00
#
_symmetry.space_group_name_H-M   'P 1'
#
loop_
_entity.id
_entity.type
_entity.pdbx_description
1 polymer ?
#
loop_
_entity_poly.entity_id
_entity_poly.type
_entity_poly.pdbx_seq_one_letter_code
_entity_poly.pdbx_strand_id
1 'polypeptide(L)'
;MPQKTDENDKNAKHRKHLVSFRTQEMRSALADLRRITATLLPQFGDESWNKHSLLTLNVTVLSRILYLNDLYRKIIDVPGVICEFGVQWGATLTQLINLRSIHEPFNHARTIYGFDTFEGFPSIHEKDGMQYQAGDMATRSGYETELERILSLIETFPPLPHLKKFELIKGDASLTIDQWLKENPHAIISLAMFDMDLYAPTKTVLEKIRPRLVKGSILAFDELNCKQIPGETRALDEAIGLNNLRLYRSPLHPYGAWFVFGE
;
A
#
# COMPACT_ATOMS: atom_id res chain seq x y z
N MET A 1 -19.72 21.63 -26.35
CA MET A 1 -19.23 20.70 -25.29
C MET A 1 -18.07 19.93 -25.87
N PRO A 2 -16.83 20.17 -25.47
CA PRO A 2 -15.67 19.40 -25.94
C PRO A 2 -15.40 18.20 -25.01
N GLN A 3 -14.99 17.14 -25.65
CA GLN A 3 -14.75 15.77 -25.24
C GLN A 3 -13.71 15.65 -24.10
N LYS A 4 -14.13 15.02 -22.98
CA LYS A 4 -13.24 14.50 -21.91
C LYS A 4 -12.86 13.06 -22.22
N THR A 5 -11.96 12.84 -23.17
CA THR A 5 -11.57 11.47 -23.58
C THR A 5 -10.06 11.19 -23.57
N ASP A 6 -9.19 12.13 -23.20
CA ASP A 6 -7.74 11.94 -23.46
C ASP A 6 -6.85 11.56 -22.26
N GLU A 7 -7.26 11.78 -20.99
CA GLU A 7 -6.40 11.45 -19.84
C GLU A 7 -6.45 9.98 -19.41
N ASN A 8 -7.63 9.35 -19.55
CA ASN A 8 -7.77 7.91 -19.24
C ASN A 8 -7.07 7.00 -20.24
N ASP A 9 -6.83 7.47 -21.45
CA ASP A 9 -6.21 6.68 -22.53
C ASP A 9 -4.67 6.68 -22.43
N LYS A 10 -4.07 7.71 -21.85
CA LYS A 10 -2.61 7.77 -21.61
C LYS A 10 -2.19 6.77 -20.52
N ASN A 11 -2.93 6.69 -19.42
CA ASN A 11 -2.67 5.70 -18.36
C ASN A 11 -2.91 4.25 -18.82
N ALA A 12 -3.81 4.03 -19.78
CA ALA A 12 -4.04 2.70 -20.35
C ALA A 12 -2.92 2.25 -21.30
N LYS A 13 -2.25 3.18 -21.99
CA LYS A 13 -1.12 2.87 -22.89
C LYS A 13 0.15 2.49 -22.14
N HIS A 14 0.44 3.10 -20.99
CA HIS A 14 1.65 2.82 -20.20
C HIS A 14 1.60 1.46 -19.48
N ARG A 15 0.41 0.94 -19.16
CA ARG A 15 0.24 -0.41 -18.55
C ARG A 15 0.52 -1.58 -19.51
N LYS A 16 0.82 -1.36 -20.78
CA LYS A 16 1.03 -2.42 -21.77
C LYS A 16 2.32 -3.24 -21.58
N HIS A 17 3.24 -2.79 -20.75
CA HIS A 17 4.54 -3.43 -20.55
C HIS A 17 4.65 -4.32 -19.31
N LEU A 18 3.70 -4.24 -18.37
CA LEU A 18 3.63 -5.19 -17.27
C LEU A 18 3.22 -6.56 -17.82
N VAL A 19 4.01 -7.58 -17.56
CA VAL A 19 3.68 -8.97 -17.92
C VAL A 19 2.41 -9.33 -17.16
N SER A 20 1.27 -9.18 -17.80
CA SER A 20 -0.01 -9.56 -17.24
C SER A 20 -0.18 -11.07 -17.38
N PHE A 21 -0.14 -11.80 -16.27
CA PHE A 21 -0.51 -13.21 -16.21
C PHE A 21 -2.01 -13.46 -16.44
N ARG A 22 -2.79 -12.40 -16.64
CA ARG A 22 -4.23 -12.48 -16.89
C ARG A 22 -4.51 -12.92 -18.32
N THR A 23 -5.27 -14.00 -18.47
CA THR A 23 -5.80 -14.42 -19.77
C THR A 23 -6.79 -13.39 -20.33
N GLN A 24 -7.13 -13.50 -21.60
CA GLN A 24 -8.18 -12.64 -22.21
C GLN A 24 -9.52 -12.84 -21.51
N GLU A 25 -9.86 -14.07 -21.14
CA GLU A 25 -11.07 -14.40 -20.40
C GLU A 25 -11.11 -13.72 -19.03
N MET A 26 -10.02 -13.77 -18.26
CA MET A 26 -9.90 -13.08 -16.97
C MET A 26 -10.06 -11.55 -17.11
N ARG A 27 -9.50 -10.97 -18.17
CA ARG A 27 -9.68 -9.53 -18.43
C ARG A 27 -11.12 -9.18 -18.77
N SER A 28 -11.79 -10.00 -19.58
CA SER A 28 -13.20 -9.82 -19.91
C SER A 28 -14.07 -9.93 -18.65
N ALA A 29 -13.86 -10.98 -17.85
CA ALA A 29 -14.58 -11.19 -16.59
C ALA A 29 -14.42 -10.00 -15.61
N LEU A 30 -13.22 -9.45 -15.47
CA LEU A 30 -12.99 -8.28 -14.62
C LEU A 30 -13.71 -7.03 -15.16
N ALA A 31 -13.74 -6.83 -16.48
CA ALA A 31 -14.46 -5.73 -17.08
C ALA A 31 -15.97 -5.86 -16.87
N ASP A 32 -16.51 -7.08 -16.98
CA ASP A 32 -17.92 -7.38 -16.72
C ASP A 32 -18.27 -7.18 -15.25
N LEU A 33 -17.46 -7.70 -14.33
CA LEU A 33 -17.65 -7.48 -12.88
C LEU A 33 -17.65 -5.98 -12.54
N ARG A 34 -16.73 -5.20 -13.11
CA ARG A 34 -16.72 -3.74 -12.90
C ARG A 34 -18.00 -3.08 -13.38
N ARG A 35 -18.51 -3.47 -14.55
CA ARG A 35 -19.75 -2.94 -15.12
C ARG A 35 -20.96 -3.31 -14.26
N ILE A 36 -21.05 -4.58 -13.84
CA ILE A 36 -22.10 -5.06 -12.93
C ILE A 36 -22.06 -4.29 -11.62
N THR A 37 -20.88 -4.16 -11.01
CA THR A 37 -20.72 -3.40 -9.75
C THR A 37 -21.25 -1.97 -9.89
N ALA A 38 -20.84 -1.27 -10.95
CA ALA A 38 -21.24 0.12 -11.18
C ALA A 38 -22.77 0.30 -11.39
N THR A 39 -23.45 -0.72 -11.91
CA THR A 39 -24.89 -0.69 -12.17
C THR A 39 -25.74 -1.26 -11.03
N LEU A 40 -25.17 -2.22 -10.27
CA LEU A 40 -25.89 -2.94 -9.23
C LEU A 40 -25.84 -2.21 -7.89
N LEU A 41 -24.66 -1.74 -7.46
CA LEU A 41 -24.52 -1.11 -6.14
C LEU A 41 -25.47 0.08 -5.91
N PRO A 42 -25.72 0.98 -6.88
CA PRO A 42 -26.66 2.08 -6.69
C PRO A 42 -28.14 1.66 -6.50
N GLN A 43 -28.45 0.38 -6.76
CA GLN A 43 -29.82 -0.15 -6.55
C GLN A 43 -30.08 -0.53 -5.08
N PHE A 44 -29.02 -0.65 -4.27
CA PHE A 44 -29.14 -0.88 -2.83
C PHE A 44 -29.21 0.48 -2.12
N GLY A 45 -30.07 0.57 -1.12
CA GLY A 45 -30.18 1.79 -0.30
C GLY A 45 -28.92 2.05 0.54
N ASP A 46 -28.81 3.26 1.05
CA ASP A 46 -27.65 3.79 1.77
C ASP A 46 -27.19 2.91 2.95
N GLU A 47 -28.10 2.16 3.56
CA GLU A 47 -27.79 1.30 4.70
C GLU A 47 -27.21 -0.07 4.32
N SER A 48 -27.35 -0.51 3.08
CA SER A 48 -27.01 -1.88 2.68
C SER A 48 -26.01 -2.01 1.52
N TRP A 49 -25.69 -0.94 0.80
CA TRP A 49 -24.81 -0.96 -0.36
C TRP A 49 -23.42 -1.55 -0.02
N ASN A 50 -22.86 -1.22 1.14
CA ASN A 50 -21.55 -1.68 1.58
C ASN A 50 -21.50 -3.20 1.78
N LYS A 51 -22.53 -3.81 2.37
CA LYS A 51 -22.67 -5.26 2.49
C LYS A 51 -22.75 -5.93 1.12
N HIS A 52 -23.52 -5.36 0.22
CA HIS A 52 -23.72 -5.93 -1.12
C HIS A 52 -22.51 -5.70 -2.07
N SER A 53 -21.57 -4.80 -1.73
CA SER A 53 -20.33 -4.66 -2.46
C SER A 53 -19.48 -5.95 -2.47
N LEU A 54 -19.69 -6.84 -1.50
CA LEU A 54 -19.06 -8.16 -1.45
C LEU A 54 -19.47 -9.10 -2.60
N LEU A 55 -20.60 -8.85 -3.28
CA LEU A 55 -21.07 -9.71 -4.39
C LEU A 55 -20.10 -9.76 -5.57
N THR A 56 -19.35 -8.71 -5.79
CA THR A 56 -18.40 -8.61 -6.90
C THR A 56 -16.93 -8.69 -6.44
N LEU A 57 -16.71 -9.01 -5.17
CA LEU A 57 -15.40 -9.26 -4.64
C LEU A 57 -14.83 -10.55 -5.23
N ASN A 58 -13.69 -10.46 -5.91
CA ASN A 58 -13.03 -11.61 -6.50
C ASN A 58 -11.87 -12.13 -5.64
N VAL A 59 -11.34 -13.30 -6.00
CA VAL A 59 -10.27 -13.96 -5.27
C VAL A 59 -9.01 -13.09 -5.11
N THR A 60 -8.67 -12.26 -6.10
CA THR A 60 -7.48 -11.42 -6.05
C THR A 60 -7.58 -10.36 -4.93
N VAL A 61 -8.75 -9.73 -4.83
CA VAL A 61 -9.01 -8.72 -3.78
C VAL A 61 -9.10 -9.38 -2.41
N LEU A 62 -9.82 -10.50 -2.32
CA LEU A 62 -9.95 -11.25 -1.06
C LEU A 62 -8.59 -11.76 -0.56
N SER A 63 -7.75 -12.31 -1.45
CA SER A 63 -6.38 -12.74 -1.11
C SER A 63 -5.55 -11.60 -0.56
N ARG A 64 -5.65 -10.38 -1.14
CA ARG A 64 -4.93 -9.21 -0.63
C ARG A 64 -5.39 -8.85 0.79
N ILE A 65 -6.70 -8.85 1.05
CA ILE A 65 -7.25 -8.59 2.39
C ILE A 65 -6.73 -9.62 3.41
N LEU A 66 -6.76 -10.90 3.06
CA LEU A 66 -6.27 -11.97 3.92
C LEU A 66 -4.75 -11.86 4.17
N TYR A 67 -3.98 -11.53 3.14
CA TYR A 67 -2.54 -11.28 3.29
C TYR A 67 -2.25 -10.14 4.27
N LEU A 68 -2.94 -9.02 4.13
CA LEU A 68 -2.80 -7.89 5.06
C LEU A 68 -3.22 -8.25 6.48
N ASN A 69 -4.28 -9.05 6.63
CA ASN A 69 -4.71 -9.58 7.93
C ASN A 69 -3.63 -10.47 8.56
N ASP A 70 -2.98 -11.33 7.78
CA ASP A 70 -1.91 -12.19 8.28
C ASP A 70 -0.70 -11.39 8.74
N LEU A 71 -0.33 -10.32 8.02
CA LEU A 71 0.72 -9.39 8.45
C LEU A 71 0.31 -8.64 9.73
N TYR A 72 -0.91 -8.10 9.76
CA TYR A 72 -1.41 -7.33 10.90
C TYR A 72 -1.40 -8.16 12.20
N ARG A 73 -1.85 -9.40 12.12
CA ARG A 73 -1.88 -10.32 13.28
C ARG A 73 -0.49 -10.58 13.88
N LYS A 74 0.57 -10.46 13.10
CA LYS A 74 1.94 -10.67 13.58
C LYS A 74 2.48 -9.50 14.41
N ILE A 75 1.87 -8.33 14.29
CA ILE A 75 2.32 -7.12 14.99
C ILE A 75 1.46 -6.75 16.19
N ILE A 76 0.42 -7.51 16.52
CA ILE A 76 -0.48 -7.17 17.64
C ILE A 76 0.31 -7.01 18.95
N ASP A 77 1.26 -7.91 19.21
CA ASP A 77 2.10 -7.88 20.41
C ASP A 77 3.35 -6.99 20.28
N VAL A 78 3.55 -6.35 19.13
CA VAL A 78 4.68 -5.45 18.88
C VAL A 78 4.21 -4.01 19.04
N PRO A 79 4.73 -3.24 20.01
CA PRO A 79 4.36 -1.83 20.15
C PRO A 79 4.82 -1.01 18.95
N GLY A 80 4.07 0.03 18.62
CA GLY A 80 4.49 0.97 17.60
C GLY A 80 3.43 1.28 16.54
N VAL A 81 3.82 2.13 15.61
CA VAL A 81 3.00 2.61 14.50
C VAL A 81 3.14 1.70 13.28
N ILE A 82 2.28 1.90 12.30
CA ILE A 82 2.36 1.27 10.98
C ILE A 82 2.75 2.36 9.98
N CYS A 83 3.71 2.06 9.10
CA CYS A 83 4.09 2.92 7.98
C CYS A 83 3.88 2.17 6.66
N GLU A 84 3.14 2.75 5.73
CA GLU A 84 3.03 2.32 4.35
C GLU A 84 3.77 3.32 3.45
N PHE A 85 4.71 2.82 2.68
CA PHE A 85 5.48 3.57 1.70
C PHE A 85 5.03 3.15 0.30
N GLY A 86 4.35 4.05 -0.41
CA GLY A 86 3.64 3.76 -1.66
C GLY A 86 2.15 3.51 -1.40
N VAL A 87 1.38 4.57 -1.24
CA VAL A 87 -0.07 4.51 -0.92
C VAL A 87 -0.94 4.48 -2.17
N GLN A 88 -0.54 5.22 -3.20
CA GLN A 88 -1.27 5.39 -4.46
C GLN A 88 -2.78 5.70 -4.23
N TRP A 89 -3.66 4.76 -4.56
CA TRP A 89 -5.12 4.91 -4.36
C TRP A 89 -5.59 4.57 -2.94
N GLY A 90 -4.71 4.21 -2.03
CA GLY A 90 -5.00 3.99 -0.60
C GLY A 90 -5.69 2.68 -0.26
N ALA A 91 -5.67 1.70 -1.15
CA ALA A 91 -6.36 0.44 -0.92
C ALA A 91 -5.79 -0.32 0.29
N THR A 92 -4.48 -0.44 0.41
CA THR A 92 -3.80 -1.10 1.53
C THR A 92 -3.97 -0.33 2.82
N LEU A 93 -3.74 1.00 2.78
CA LEU A 93 -3.91 1.88 3.94
C LEU A 93 -5.31 1.78 4.54
N THR A 94 -6.33 1.79 3.69
CA THR A 94 -7.73 1.58 4.09
C THR A 94 -7.93 0.26 4.81
N GLN A 95 -7.34 -0.84 4.29
CA GLN A 95 -7.47 -2.14 4.94
C GLN A 95 -6.72 -2.21 6.26
N LEU A 96 -5.55 -1.58 6.38
CA LEU A 96 -4.81 -1.50 7.65
C LEU A 96 -5.62 -0.75 8.73
N ILE A 97 -6.33 0.32 8.37
CA ILE A 97 -7.23 1.04 9.28
C ILE A 97 -8.40 0.14 9.73
N ASN A 98 -9.02 -0.59 8.80
CA ASN A 98 -10.07 -1.54 9.12
C ASN A 98 -9.56 -2.68 10.02
N LEU A 99 -8.38 -3.23 9.72
CA LEU A 99 -7.77 -4.31 10.52
C LEU A 99 -7.39 -3.85 11.93
N ARG A 100 -6.88 -2.62 12.08
CA ARG A 100 -6.70 -2.03 13.41
C ARG A 100 -8.03 -1.99 14.16
N SER A 101 -9.08 -1.56 13.49
CA SER A 101 -10.41 -1.46 14.10
C SER A 101 -10.98 -2.81 14.54
N ILE A 102 -10.62 -3.89 13.85
CA ILE A 102 -11.02 -5.26 14.17
C ILE A 102 -10.16 -5.83 15.31
N HIS A 103 -8.83 -5.74 15.21
CA HIS A 103 -7.91 -6.42 16.11
C HIS A 103 -7.57 -5.60 17.36
N GLU A 104 -7.55 -4.28 17.25
CA GLU A 104 -7.12 -3.36 18.30
C GLU A 104 -8.07 -2.15 18.40
N PRO A 105 -9.39 -2.34 18.61
CA PRO A 105 -10.41 -1.29 18.48
C PRO A 105 -10.18 -0.09 19.41
N PHE A 106 -9.52 -0.27 20.54
CA PHE A 106 -9.22 0.78 21.52
C PHE A 106 -7.77 1.27 21.49
N ASN A 107 -6.92 0.70 20.64
CA ASN A 107 -5.52 1.12 20.54
C ASN A 107 -5.39 2.42 19.72
N HIS A 108 -5.40 3.55 20.41
CA HIS A 108 -5.21 4.86 19.80
C HIS A 108 -3.75 5.22 19.53
N ALA A 109 -2.80 4.46 20.10
CA ALA A 109 -1.37 4.68 19.88
C ALA A 109 -0.84 4.05 18.58
N ARG A 110 -1.60 3.11 17.98
CA ARG A 110 -1.24 2.52 16.69
C ARG A 110 -1.68 3.42 15.54
N THR A 111 -1.01 4.55 15.39
CA THR A 111 -1.22 5.43 14.23
C THR A 111 -0.70 4.78 12.96
N ILE A 112 -1.39 5.00 11.84
CA ILE A 112 -1.02 4.48 10.52
C ILE A 112 -0.61 5.66 9.64
N TYR A 113 0.64 5.65 9.17
CA TYR A 113 1.22 6.68 8.32
C TYR A 113 1.34 6.17 6.89
N GLY A 114 0.82 6.95 5.94
CA GLY A 114 0.92 6.65 4.52
C GLY A 114 1.78 7.70 3.81
N PHE A 115 2.86 7.25 3.17
CA PHE A 115 3.79 8.10 2.43
C PHE A 115 3.60 7.89 0.94
N ASP A 116 3.32 8.95 0.19
CA ASP A 116 3.18 8.89 -1.26
C ASP A 116 3.37 10.26 -1.90
N THR A 117 3.88 10.29 -3.11
CA THR A 117 3.93 11.51 -3.91
C THR A 117 2.54 11.92 -4.41
N PHE A 118 1.65 10.96 -4.66
CA PHE A 118 0.40 11.08 -5.42
C PHE A 118 0.59 11.59 -6.86
N GLU A 119 1.82 11.89 -7.22
CA GLU A 119 2.26 12.40 -8.53
C GLU A 119 3.02 11.34 -9.34
N GLY A 120 3.05 10.09 -8.82
CA GLY A 120 3.77 8.97 -9.41
C GLY A 120 5.25 8.95 -9.07
N PHE A 121 6.01 8.16 -9.80
CA PHE A 121 7.43 7.98 -9.53
C PHE A 121 8.22 9.29 -9.70
N PRO A 122 8.94 9.76 -8.68
CA PRO A 122 9.68 11.03 -8.77
C PRO A 122 10.87 10.94 -9.74
N SER A 123 11.52 9.79 -9.80
CA SER A 123 12.64 9.50 -10.69
C SER A 123 12.81 8.00 -10.85
N ILE A 124 13.51 7.56 -11.88
CA ILE A 124 13.82 6.16 -12.14
C ILE A 124 15.33 5.96 -12.06
N HIS A 125 15.75 4.93 -11.35
CA HIS A 125 17.12 4.50 -11.25
C HIS A 125 17.40 3.32 -12.19
N GLU A 126 18.62 3.12 -12.64
CA GLU A 126 19.01 1.98 -13.51
C GLU A 126 18.69 0.60 -12.91
N LYS A 127 18.55 0.53 -11.60
CA LYS A 127 18.21 -0.69 -10.83
C LYS A 127 16.71 -0.98 -10.77
N ASP A 128 15.84 -0.10 -11.25
CA ASP A 128 14.37 -0.26 -11.20
C ASP A 128 13.81 -1.12 -12.34
N GLY A 129 14.63 -1.38 -13.35
CA GLY A 129 14.18 -2.01 -14.59
C GLY A 129 13.82 -0.97 -15.66
N MET A 130 13.71 -1.44 -16.92
CA MET A 130 13.59 -0.53 -18.09
C MET A 130 12.15 -0.14 -18.45
N GLN A 131 11.16 -0.56 -17.68
CA GLN A 131 9.75 -0.42 -18.03
C GLN A 131 9.05 0.80 -17.42
N TYR A 132 9.67 1.46 -16.47
CA TYR A 132 9.10 2.60 -15.76
C TYR A 132 9.63 3.93 -16.27
N GLN A 133 8.80 4.97 -16.09
CA GLN A 133 9.13 6.36 -16.36
C GLN A 133 8.72 7.23 -15.17
N ALA A 134 9.38 8.37 -15.00
CA ALA A 134 8.94 9.36 -14.00
C ALA A 134 7.48 9.79 -14.29
N GLY A 135 6.68 9.88 -13.25
CA GLY A 135 5.24 10.16 -13.34
C GLY A 135 4.36 8.93 -13.54
N ASP A 136 4.91 7.72 -13.79
CA ASP A 136 4.11 6.50 -13.78
C ASP A 136 3.50 6.28 -12.38
N MET A 137 2.39 5.57 -12.32
CA MET A 137 1.62 5.28 -11.11
C MET A 137 0.99 6.52 -10.44
N ALA A 138 1.01 7.69 -11.08
CA ALA A 138 0.32 8.88 -10.56
C ALA A 138 -1.17 8.63 -10.36
N THR A 139 -1.73 9.24 -9.33
CA THR A 139 -3.17 9.39 -9.15
C THR A 139 -3.66 10.63 -9.90
N ARG A 140 -4.92 10.95 -9.80
CA ARG A 140 -5.43 12.23 -10.30
C ARG A 140 -4.95 13.39 -9.40
N SER A 141 -4.75 14.55 -9.96
CA SER A 141 -4.35 15.75 -9.19
C SER A 141 -5.33 16.02 -8.04
N GLY A 142 -4.79 16.24 -6.84
CA GLY A 142 -5.56 16.54 -5.63
C GLY A 142 -6.25 15.32 -5.00
N TYR A 143 -5.92 14.10 -5.44
CA TYR A 143 -6.54 12.88 -4.93
C TYR A 143 -6.28 12.64 -3.43
N GLU A 144 -5.15 13.09 -2.93
CA GLU A 144 -4.79 12.99 -1.51
C GLU A 144 -5.86 13.58 -0.58
N THR A 145 -6.49 14.68 -0.99
CA THR A 145 -7.59 15.29 -0.22
C THR A 145 -8.84 14.41 -0.19
N GLU A 146 -9.15 13.74 -1.30
CA GLU A 146 -10.27 12.81 -1.34
C GLU A 146 -9.99 11.53 -0.55
N LEU A 147 -8.76 11.01 -0.64
CA LEU A 147 -8.33 9.87 0.16
C LEU A 147 -8.41 10.20 1.66
N GLU A 148 -7.92 11.36 2.08
CA GLU A 148 -8.03 11.85 3.47
C GLU A 148 -9.49 11.82 3.94
N ARG A 149 -10.43 12.28 3.10
CA ARG A 149 -11.86 12.24 3.41
C ARG A 149 -12.39 10.81 3.53
N ILE A 150 -12.00 9.91 2.60
CA ILE A 150 -12.42 8.50 2.64
C ILE A 150 -11.96 7.85 3.94
N LEU A 151 -10.68 8.02 4.30
CA LEU A 151 -10.10 7.43 5.51
C LEU A 151 -10.76 8.01 6.77
N SER A 152 -11.06 9.30 6.79
CA SER A 152 -11.77 9.95 7.89
C SER A 152 -13.19 9.38 8.08
N LEU A 153 -13.91 9.10 6.99
CA LEU A 153 -15.21 8.45 7.06
C LEU A 153 -15.12 7.02 7.60
N ILE A 154 -14.09 6.26 7.21
CA ILE A 154 -13.85 4.90 7.72
C ILE A 154 -13.52 4.93 9.22
N GLU A 155 -12.76 5.92 9.69
CA GLU A 155 -12.45 6.11 11.11
C GLU A 155 -13.68 6.43 11.98
N THR A 156 -14.85 6.70 11.41
CA THR A 156 -16.07 6.92 12.20
C THR A 156 -16.73 5.63 12.71
N PHE A 157 -16.41 4.47 12.11
CA PHE A 157 -17.04 3.20 12.46
C PHE A 157 -16.49 2.54 13.73
N PRO A 158 -15.16 2.54 13.99
CA PRO A 158 -14.60 1.93 15.19
C PRO A 158 -14.80 2.80 16.44
N PRO A 159 -14.54 2.25 17.64
CA PRO A 159 -14.46 3.04 18.87
C PRO A 159 -13.45 4.19 18.77
N LEU A 160 -13.70 5.26 19.53
CA LEU A 160 -12.87 6.48 19.56
C LEU A 160 -12.82 7.24 18.22
N PRO A 161 -13.97 7.51 17.57
CA PRO A 161 -14.00 8.19 16.27
C PRO A 161 -13.53 9.64 16.31
N HIS A 162 -13.46 10.25 17.50
CA HIS A 162 -12.96 11.61 17.71
C HIS A 162 -11.43 11.70 17.69
N LEU A 163 -10.71 10.57 17.72
CA LEU A 163 -9.27 10.50 17.60
C LEU A 163 -8.88 10.13 16.18
N LYS A 164 -8.15 11.00 15.52
CA LYS A 164 -7.54 10.69 14.22
C LYS A 164 -6.32 9.81 14.45
N LYS A 165 -6.32 8.63 13.85
CA LYS A 165 -5.30 7.59 14.03
C LYS A 165 -4.63 7.19 12.71
N PHE A 166 -4.65 8.08 11.72
CA PHE A 166 -3.90 7.97 10.48
C PHE A 166 -3.39 9.35 10.04
N GLU A 167 -2.38 9.35 9.19
CA GLU A 167 -1.83 10.55 8.57
C GLU A 167 -1.32 10.24 7.16
N LEU A 168 -1.61 11.12 6.20
CA LEU A 168 -1.05 11.06 4.86
C LEU A 168 0.11 12.07 4.75
N ILE A 169 1.26 11.60 4.32
CA ILE A 169 2.48 12.39 4.14
C ILE A 169 2.78 12.47 2.65
N LYS A 170 2.38 13.59 2.04
CA LYS A 170 2.58 13.84 0.62
C LYS A 170 4.03 14.22 0.33
N GLY A 171 4.63 13.53 -0.62
CA GLY A 171 5.96 13.80 -1.15
C GLY A 171 6.78 12.54 -1.36
N ASP A 172 7.99 12.72 -1.90
CA ASP A 172 8.96 11.64 -2.03
C ASP A 172 9.34 11.12 -0.64
N ALA A 173 9.07 9.83 -0.40
CA ALA A 173 9.34 9.20 0.90
C ALA A 173 10.82 9.29 1.31
N SER A 174 11.75 9.31 0.35
CA SER A 174 13.18 9.46 0.62
C SER A 174 13.55 10.81 1.25
N LEU A 175 12.71 11.83 1.04
CA LEU A 175 12.87 13.18 1.58
C LEU A 175 11.98 13.39 2.81
N THR A 176 10.71 13.00 2.73
CA THR A 176 9.73 13.25 3.78
C THR A 176 9.98 12.44 5.04
N ILE A 177 10.64 11.29 4.93
CA ILE A 177 10.98 10.46 6.10
C ILE A 177 11.87 11.18 7.12
N ASP A 178 12.77 12.05 6.70
CA ASP A 178 13.63 12.81 7.61
C ASP A 178 12.84 13.74 8.49
N GLN A 179 11.87 14.45 7.92
CA GLN A 179 11.00 15.34 8.65
C GLN A 179 10.10 14.55 9.61
N TRP A 180 9.50 13.46 9.13
CA TRP A 180 8.66 12.59 9.96
C TRP A 180 9.42 12.03 11.18
N LEU A 181 10.67 11.59 11.00
CA LEU A 181 11.52 11.09 12.09
C LEU A 181 11.84 12.16 13.14
N LYS A 182 11.98 13.41 12.72
CA LYS A 182 12.20 14.57 13.63
C LYS A 182 10.94 14.92 14.42
N GLU A 183 9.78 14.87 13.76
CA GLU A 183 8.49 15.21 14.36
C GLU A 183 7.98 14.09 15.26
N ASN A 184 8.40 12.84 15.01
CA ASN A 184 8.00 11.66 15.75
C ASN A 184 9.18 10.97 16.45
N PRO A 185 9.93 11.66 17.34
CA PRO A 185 11.11 11.10 18.00
C PRO A 185 10.79 9.91 18.90
N HIS A 186 9.55 9.76 19.32
CA HIS A 186 9.02 8.69 20.18
C HIS A 186 8.56 7.46 19.39
N ALA A 187 8.41 7.55 18.06
CA ALA A 187 7.79 6.49 17.27
C ALA A 187 8.68 5.25 17.21
N ILE A 188 8.06 4.11 17.49
CA ILE A 188 8.54 2.76 17.16
C ILE A 188 7.72 2.30 15.96
N ILE A 189 8.32 1.60 15.01
CA ILE A 189 7.62 1.05 13.84
C ILE A 189 7.41 -0.43 14.07
N SER A 190 6.15 -0.86 14.16
CA SER A 190 5.77 -2.27 14.27
C SER A 190 5.65 -2.96 12.92
N LEU A 191 5.14 -2.24 11.92
CA LEU A 191 5.01 -2.70 10.52
C LEU A 191 5.46 -1.59 9.58
N ALA A 192 6.39 -1.89 8.71
CA ALA A 192 6.75 -1.08 7.55
C ALA A 192 6.39 -1.86 6.28
N MET A 193 5.50 -1.31 5.46
CA MET A 193 5.13 -1.86 4.16
C MET A 193 5.77 -1.04 3.05
N PHE A 194 6.49 -1.72 2.17
CA PHE A 194 7.12 -1.14 0.99
C PHE A 194 6.35 -1.58 -0.25
N ASP A 195 5.78 -0.62 -0.97
CA ASP A 195 5.01 -0.78 -2.21
C ASP A 195 5.32 0.41 -3.12
N MET A 196 6.64 0.72 -3.22
CA MET A 196 7.15 1.86 -4.00
C MET A 196 7.74 1.44 -5.34
N ASP A 197 7.90 0.12 -5.57
CA ASP A 197 8.51 -0.46 -6.78
C ASP A 197 9.99 -0.07 -7.01
N LEU A 198 10.43 1.07 -6.48
CA LEU A 198 11.69 1.73 -6.82
C LEU A 198 12.82 1.42 -5.84
N TYR A 199 14.03 1.30 -6.39
CA TYR A 199 15.25 1.04 -5.62
C TYR A 199 15.64 2.20 -4.69
N ALA A 200 15.74 3.42 -5.23
CA ALA A 200 16.32 4.54 -4.49
C ALA A 200 15.51 4.95 -3.25
N PRO A 201 14.19 5.18 -3.33
CA PRO A 201 13.38 5.52 -2.17
C PRO A 201 13.30 4.36 -1.18
N THR A 202 13.18 3.10 -1.65
CA THR A 202 13.12 1.92 -0.77
C THR A 202 14.40 1.79 0.04
N LYS A 203 15.58 1.89 -0.59
CA LYS A 203 16.87 1.83 0.11
C LYS A 203 16.99 2.94 1.15
N THR A 204 16.72 4.17 0.74
CA THR A 204 16.83 5.35 1.62
C THR A 204 15.93 5.22 2.85
N VAL A 205 14.67 4.83 2.65
CA VAL A 205 13.73 4.64 3.75
C VAL A 205 14.16 3.51 4.68
N LEU A 206 14.57 2.35 4.14
CA LEU A 206 15.07 1.23 4.93
C LEU A 206 16.21 1.63 5.86
N GLU A 207 17.20 2.35 5.34
CA GLU A 207 18.35 2.81 6.12
C GLU A 207 17.93 3.78 7.24
N LYS A 208 17.02 4.71 6.94
CA LYS A 208 16.59 5.76 7.87
C LYS A 208 15.65 5.27 8.97
N ILE A 209 14.74 4.33 8.68
CA ILE A 209 13.79 3.83 9.68
C ILE A 209 14.41 2.77 10.60
N ARG A 210 15.55 2.19 10.23
CA ARG A 210 16.20 1.11 10.99
C ARG A 210 16.33 1.38 12.50
N PRO A 211 16.70 2.59 12.96
CA PRO A 211 16.77 2.90 14.40
C PRO A 211 15.42 2.94 15.12
N ARG A 212 14.32 2.87 14.38
CA ARG A 212 12.95 2.84 14.91
C ARG A 212 12.32 1.46 14.95
N LEU A 213 13.04 0.44 14.48
CA LEU A 213 12.61 -0.95 14.51
C LEU A 213 13.00 -1.60 15.83
N VAL A 214 12.15 -2.48 16.31
CA VAL A 214 12.39 -3.33 17.49
C VAL A 214 12.31 -4.81 17.10
N LYS A 215 12.82 -5.71 17.94
CA LYS A 215 12.64 -7.15 17.70
C LYS A 215 11.14 -7.46 17.57
N GLY A 216 10.77 -8.15 16.50
CA GLY A 216 9.39 -8.43 16.18
C GLY A 216 8.76 -7.45 15.17
N SER A 217 9.37 -6.31 14.89
CA SER A 217 8.92 -5.42 13.79
C SER A 217 8.91 -6.18 12.47
N ILE A 218 7.86 -6.01 11.69
CA ILE A 218 7.70 -6.62 10.37
C ILE A 218 8.05 -5.61 9.29
N LEU A 219 8.92 -6.02 8.36
CA LEU A 219 9.16 -5.29 7.13
C LEU A 219 8.63 -6.13 5.97
N ALA A 220 7.59 -5.65 5.31
CA ALA A 220 6.90 -6.33 4.24
C ALA A 220 7.11 -5.59 2.91
N PHE A 221 7.27 -6.34 1.84
CA PHE A 221 7.54 -5.85 0.49
C PHE A 221 6.54 -6.46 -0.48
N ASP A 222 6.07 -5.67 -1.43
CA ASP A 222 5.09 -6.11 -2.41
C ASP A 222 5.74 -6.86 -3.59
N GLU A 223 6.99 -6.52 -3.94
CA GLU A 223 7.62 -6.92 -5.20
C GLU A 223 8.97 -7.66 -5.03
N LEU A 224 9.19 -8.41 -3.93
CA LEU A 224 10.43 -9.19 -3.80
C LEU A 224 10.51 -10.34 -4.81
N ASN A 225 11.72 -10.53 -5.35
CA ASN A 225 12.01 -11.54 -6.38
C ASN A 225 11.22 -11.33 -7.69
N CYS A 226 10.76 -10.12 -7.97
CA CYS A 226 10.13 -9.77 -9.23
C CYS A 226 11.20 -9.36 -10.25
N LYS A 227 11.36 -10.18 -11.31
CA LYS A 227 12.37 -9.91 -12.37
C LYS A 227 12.11 -8.59 -13.10
N GLN A 228 10.84 -8.24 -13.26
CA GLN A 228 10.42 -7.05 -13.99
C GLN A 228 10.56 -5.78 -13.17
N ILE A 229 10.49 -5.90 -11.84
CA ILE A 229 10.52 -4.81 -10.87
C ILE A 229 11.56 -5.15 -9.79
N PRO A 230 12.86 -5.11 -10.12
CA PRO A 230 13.91 -5.57 -9.20
C PRO A 230 14.28 -4.55 -8.11
N GLY A 231 13.72 -3.34 -8.14
CA GLY A 231 14.11 -2.20 -7.31
C GLY A 231 14.12 -2.51 -5.83
N GLU A 232 13.02 -3.01 -5.28
CA GLU A 232 12.88 -3.35 -3.86
C GLU A 232 13.84 -4.46 -3.43
N THR A 233 14.00 -5.52 -4.25
CA THR A 233 14.92 -6.62 -3.95
C THR A 233 16.36 -6.14 -3.87
N ARG A 234 16.80 -5.28 -4.81
CA ARG A 234 18.14 -4.69 -4.81
C ARG A 234 18.35 -3.73 -3.66
N ALA A 235 17.34 -2.95 -3.31
CA ALA A 235 17.38 -2.05 -2.16
C ALA A 235 17.57 -2.82 -0.86
N LEU A 236 16.81 -3.90 -0.66
CA LEU A 236 16.91 -4.75 0.52
C LEU A 236 18.27 -5.44 0.63
N ASP A 237 18.79 -5.98 -0.49
CA ASP A 237 20.11 -6.62 -0.52
C ASP A 237 21.22 -5.66 -0.13
N GLU A 238 21.23 -4.44 -0.66
CA GLU A 238 22.25 -3.45 -0.37
C GLU A 238 22.14 -2.79 1.00
N ALA A 239 20.90 -2.62 1.51
CA ALA A 239 20.67 -1.97 2.81
C ALA A 239 20.91 -2.93 4.00
N ILE A 240 20.62 -4.23 3.84
CA ILE A 240 20.65 -5.21 4.93
C ILE A 240 21.45 -6.47 4.57
N GLY A 241 21.37 -6.91 3.30
CA GLY A 241 21.94 -8.17 2.82
C GLY A 241 20.94 -9.33 2.92
N LEU A 242 20.56 -9.90 1.78
CA LEU A 242 19.58 -10.99 1.71
C LEU A 242 19.97 -12.23 2.51
N ASN A 243 21.28 -12.53 2.57
CA ASN A 243 21.83 -13.67 3.30
C ASN A 243 21.79 -13.51 4.83
N ASN A 244 21.50 -12.31 5.33
CA ASN A 244 21.36 -12.01 6.75
C ASN A 244 19.90 -12.14 7.24
N LEU A 245 18.97 -12.46 6.34
CA LEU A 245 17.55 -12.41 6.61
C LEU A 245 16.88 -13.77 6.44
N ARG A 246 15.97 -14.08 7.33
CA ARG A 246 14.98 -15.12 7.10
C ARG A 246 13.78 -14.48 6.44
N LEU A 247 13.65 -14.66 5.12
CA LEU A 247 12.49 -14.17 4.36
C LEU A 247 11.34 -15.18 4.41
N TYR A 248 10.16 -14.66 4.68
CA TYR A 248 8.89 -15.37 4.59
C TYR A 248 8.14 -14.91 3.35
N ARG A 249 7.36 -15.79 2.75
CA ARG A 249 6.47 -15.48 1.63
C ARG A 249 5.02 -15.76 1.99
N SER A 250 4.10 -15.03 1.37
CA SER A 250 2.68 -15.33 1.45
C SER A 250 2.24 -16.29 0.33
N PRO A 251 1.44 -17.33 0.61
CA PRO A 251 0.77 -18.08 -0.44
C PRO A 251 -0.36 -17.29 -1.11
N LEU A 252 -0.78 -16.18 -0.51
CA LEU A 252 -1.89 -15.34 -0.96
C LEU A 252 -1.44 -14.20 -1.88
N HIS A 253 -0.12 -13.97 -1.98
CA HIS A 253 0.47 -12.91 -2.81
C HIS A 253 1.73 -13.45 -3.50
N PRO A 254 1.84 -13.38 -4.83
CA PRO A 254 2.94 -14.05 -5.56
C PRO A 254 4.33 -13.50 -5.22
N TYR A 255 4.46 -12.20 -5.01
CA TYR A 255 5.72 -11.52 -4.71
C TYR A 255 5.79 -10.96 -3.29
N GLY A 256 4.66 -10.93 -2.57
CA GLY A 256 4.58 -10.45 -1.20
C GLY A 256 5.45 -11.28 -0.25
N ALA A 257 6.46 -10.65 0.29
CA ALA A 257 7.38 -11.28 1.22
C ALA A 257 7.71 -10.33 2.37
N TRP A 258 8.12 -10.89 3.51
CA TRP A 258 8.49 -10.11 4.68
C TRP A 258 9.59 -10.79 5.48
N PHE A 259 10.18 -10.04 6.37
CA PHE A 259 11.01 -10.56 7.44
C PHE A 259 10.65 -9.94 8.79
N VAL A 260 11.06 -10.60 9.85
CA VAL A 260 10.92 -10.13 11.23
C VAL A 260 12.25 -9.53 11.67
N PHE A 261 12.24 -8.27 12.07
CA PHE A 261 13.46 -7.60 12.53
C PHE A 261 13.94 -8.21 13.84
N GLY A 262 15.21 -8.63 13.86
CA GLY A 262 15.86 -9.21 15.04
C GLY A 262 15.66 -10.72 15.22
N GLU A 263 15.11 -11.42 14.18
CA GLU A 263 15.19 -12.89 14.07
C GLU A 263 16.53 -13.33 13.48
#